data_0ccd49ad09ecd3fc55ea50b0a3cfeed2
#
_entry.id   0ccd49ad09ecd3fc55ea50b0a3cfeed2
#
_cell.length_a   1.000
_cell.length_b   1.000
_cell.length_c   1.000
_cell.angle_alpha   90.00
_cell.angle_beta   90.00
_cell.angle_gamma   90.00
#
_symmetry.space_group_name_H-M   'P 1'
#
loop_
_entity.id
_entity.type
_entity.pdbx_description
1 polymer ?
#
loop_
_entity_poly.entity_id
_entity_poly.type
_entity_poly.pdbx_seq_one_letter_code
_entity_poly.pdbx_strand_id
1 'polypeptide(L)'
;HSVPTRRSSDLGTGASSTGTNYTAGQVAIGTLLSAVPEIQKIANVTGEQIVKIGSQDMTDDVWLTLAKTINKLLARKDIDGIVITHGTDTMEETAYFLNLVVKSNKPVVLVGAMRPSTALSADGPLNLYNAVVVAGAKESMGKGVLVSMNGIILGAHSVLKMNTIDVQTFQAPNSGALGYVYNGKVFYNQSPLKKHTSQSVFDVTNLNTLPKVGIVYSYSNMEGDVVKMMANSGYKGIIHAGLGNGNIHKNVFPELINARNNGILIVRSTRVPTGPTTLDAEVDDNQYKFIASQELNPQKSRILLMLALTKTND
;
A
#
# COMPACT_ATOMS: atom_id res chain seq x y z
N HIS A 1 -8.57 -7.32 25.42
CA HIS A 1 -8.64 -7.06 23.98
C HIS A 1 -7.45 -7.73 23.30
N SER A 2 -7.68 -8.59 22.32
CA SER A 2 -6.61 -9.28 21.59
C SER A 2 -6.38 -8.61 20.24
N VAL A 3 -5.15 -8.18 19.98
CA VAL A 3 -4.71 -7.63 18.70
C VAL A 3 -3.67 -8.61 18.12
N PRO A 4 -4.03 -9.45 17.14
CA PRO A 4 -3.02 -10.29 16.50
C PRO A 4 -2.13 -9.44 15.62
N THR A 5 -0.82 -9.55 15.81
CA THR A 5 0.17 -8.98 14.90
C THR A 5 0.52 -10.00 13.84
N ARG A 6 0.36 -9.66 12.57
CA ARG A 6 0.74 -10.50 11.43
C ARG A 6 1.76 -9.81 10.56
N ARG A 7 2.68 -10.58 10.02
CA ARG A 7 3.86 -10.09 9.32
C ARG A 7 3.86 -10.39 7.83
N SER A 8 4.28 -9.40 7.06
CA SER A 8 5.46 -9.49 6.22
C SER A 8 6.59 -8.79 6.97
N SER A 9 7.81 -9.28 6.92
CA SER A 9 8.91 -8.89 7.79
C SER A 9 9.66 -7.67 7.27
N ASP A 10 9.86 -6.64 8.10
CA ASP A 10 10.95 -5.70 7.86
C ASP A 10 11.41 -4.96 9.13
N LEU A 11 11.95 -5.71 10.06
CA LEU A 11 12.93 -5.16 10.99
C LEU A 11 14.21 -5.93 10.70
N GLY A 12 15.04 -5.39 9.80
CA GLY A 12 16.29 -6.00 9.40
C GLY A 12 17.38 -5.85 10.47
N THR A 13 18.41 -6.66 10.36
CA THR A 13 19.64 -6.54 11.18
C THR A 13 20.76 -5.96 10.33
N GLY A 14 21.46 -4.95 10.84
CA GLY A 14 22.64 -4.36 10.22
C GLY A 14 23.92 -4.77 10.96
N ALA A 15 25.05 -4.78 10.26
CA ALA A 15 26.36 -5.12 10.83
C ALA A 15 26.95 -4.00 11.72
N SER A 16 26.42 -2.78 11.67
CA SER A 16 26.94 -1.61 12.39
C SER A 16 25.82 -0.78 13.00
N SER A 17 26.00 -0.32 14.24
CA SER A 17 25.05 0.57 14.94
C SER A 17 24.94 1.97 14.31
N THR A 18 25.90 2.37 13.49
CA THR A 18 25.93 3.66 12.79
C THR A 18 25.57 3.53 11.30
N GLY A 19 25.45 2.30 10.78
CA GLY A 19 25.13 2.03 9.37
C GLY A 19 23.63 1.94 9.13
N THR A 20 23.21 2.27 7.91
CA THR A 20 21.83 2.10 7.41
C THR A 20 21.68 0.82 6.58
N ASN A 21 22.77 0.13 6.27
CA ASN A 21 22.75 -1.11 5.50
C ASN A 21 22.22 -2.27 6.36
N TYR A 22 21.20 -2.97 5.90
CA TYR A 22 20.61 -4.11 6.58
C TYR A 22 20.02 -5.12 5.60
N THR A 23 19.85 -6.36 6.06
CA THR A 23 19.12 -7.39 5.31
C THR A 23 17.68 -7.43 5.79
N ALA A 24 16.75 -7.12 4.90
CA ALA A 24 15.32 -7.13 5.17
C ALA A 24 14.81 -8.53 5.54
N GLY A 25 13.71 -8.61 6.29
CA GLY A 25 13.01 -9.86 6.52
C GLY A 25 13.68 -10.84 7.49
N GLN A 26 14.67 -10.45 8.27
CA GLN A 26 15.46 -11.39 9.09
C GLN A 26 14.89 -11.67 10.50
N VAL A 27 14.11 -10.77 11.07
CA VAL A 27 13.65 -10.87 12.46
C VAL A 27 12.31 -11.60 12.59
N ALA A 28 12.24 -12.65 13.44
CA ALA A 28 11.00 -13.40 13.71
C ALA A 28 10.02 -12.60 14.60
N ILE A 29 8.70 -12.85 14.47
CA ILE A 29 7.65 -12.11 15.22
C ILE A 29 7.84 -12.18 16.74
N GLY A 30 8.23 -13.34 17.27
CA GLY A 30 8.49 -13.51 18.69
C GLY A 30 9.59 -12.58 19.22
N THR A 31 10.67 -12.41 18.45
CA THR A 31 11.78 -11.50 18.77
C THR A 31 11.31 -10.04 18.83
N LEU A 32 10.44 -9.63 17.92
CA LEU A 32 9.91 -8.25 17.91
C LEU A 32 9.01 -7.96 19.11
N LEU A 33 8.11 -8.89 19.43
CA LEU A 33 7.23 -8.74 20.58
C LEU A 33 8.05 -8.72 21.90
N SER A 34 9.12 -9.53 21.96
CA SER A 34 10.04 -9.52 23.10
C SER A 34 10.86 -8.24 23.21
N ALA A 35 11.13 -7.57 22.10
CA ALA A 35 11.87 -6.31 22.05
C ALA A 35 11.04 -5.10 22.54
N VAL A 36 9.70 -5.24 22.65
CA VAL A 36 8.79 -4.15 23.06
C VAL A 36 7.78 -4.69 24.09
N PRO A 37 8.22 -5.03 25.32
CA PRO A 37 7.35 -5.63 26.33
C PRO A 37 6.21 -4.71 26.79
N GLU A 38 6.32 -3.39 26.54
CA GLU A 38 5.28 -2.40 26.81
C GLU A 38 3.98 -2.69 26.06
N ILE A 39 4.05 -3.37 24.93
CA ILE A 39 2.89 -3.76 24.12
C ILE A 39 1.93 -4.64 24.94
N GLN A 40 2.46 -5.55 25.75
CA GLN A 40 1.65 -6.46 26.58
C GLN A 40 0.87 -5.73 27.70
N LYS A 41 1.26 -4.49 28.03
CA LYS A 41 0.55 -3.67 29.03
C LYS A 41 -0.70 -3.00 28.42
N ILE A 42 -0.77 -2.88 27.11
CA ILE A 42 -1.84 -2.16 26.41
C ILE A 42 -2.77 -3.09 25.59
N ALA A 43 -2.29 -4.28 25.23
CA ALA A 43 -3.06 -5.24 24.43
C ALA A 43 -2.63 -6.69 24.69
N ASN A 44 -3.57 -7.62 24.59
CA ASN A 44 -3.26 -9.04 24.49
C ASN A 44 -2.91 -9.39 23.05
N VAL A 45 -1.62 -9.53 22.76
CA VAL A 45 -1.10 -9.66 21.39
C VAL A 45 -0.63 -11.07 21.12
N THR A 46 -1.11 -11.67 20.03
CA THR A 46 -0.62 -12.92 19.48
C THR A 46 0.00 -12.67 18.11
N GLY A 47 1.11 -13.33 17.80
CA GLY A 47 1.82 -13.15 16.53
C GLY A 47 1.73 -14.37 15.62
N GLU A 48 1.51 -14.16 14.32
CA GLU A 48 1.58 -15.20 13.29
C GLU A 48 2.41 -14.69 12.11
N GLN A 49 3.36 -15.49 11.65
CA GLN A 49 4.19 -15.14 10.49
C GLN A 49 3.59 -15.73 9.22
N ILE A 50 3.07 -14.86 8.34
CA ILE A 50 2.48 -15.25 7.05
C ILE A 50 3.59 -15.57 6.05
N VAL A 51 4.60 -14.70 5.96
CA VAL A 51 5.72 -14.82 5.02
C VAL A 51 6.97 -14.16 5.63
N LYS A 52 8.14 -14.52 5.13
CA LYS A 52 9.42 -13.92 5.50
C LYS A 52 10.17 -13.53 4.23
N ILE A 53 9.89 -12.31 3.74
CA ILE A 53 10.47 -11.73 2.53
C ILE A 53 10.79 -10.25 2.73
N GLY A 54 11.68 -9.69 1.94
CA GLY A 54 11.79 -8.25 1.77
C GLY A 54 10.56 -7.73 1.00
N SER A 55 10.13 -6.50 1.27
CA SER A 55 8.90 -5.98 0.63
C SER A 55 9.04 -5.75 -0.87
N GLN A 56 10.25 -5.60 -1.39
CA GLN A 56 10.54 -5.58 -2.84
C GLN A 56 10.16 -6.89 -3.55
N ASP A 57 10.07 -8.00 -2.81
CA ASP A 57 9.74 -9.33 -3.31
C ASP A 57 8.25 -9.69 -3.09
N MET A 58 7.40 -8.70 -2.78
CA MET A 58 5.97 -8.90 -2.59
C MET A 58 5.31 -9.42 -3.87
N THR A 59 4.40 -10.40 -3.71
CA THR A 59 3.68 -11.02 -4.83
C THR A 59 2.16 -10.93 -4.65
N ASP A 60 1.43 -11.13 -5.74
CA ASP A 60 -0.04 -11.19 -5.73
C ASP A 60 -0.54 -12.34 -4.83
N ASP A 61 0.16 -13.49 -4.80
CA ASP A 61 -0.18 -14.63 -3.94
C ASP A 61 -0.07 -14.28 -2.45
N VAL A 62 0.97 -13.53 -2.08
CA VAL A 62 1.14 -13.04 -0.71
C VAL A 62 0.02 -12.07 -0.35
N TRP A 63 -0.36 -11.15 -1.23
CA TRP A 63 -1.46 -10.23 -1.01
C TRP A 63 -2.79 -10.97 -0.83
N LEU A 64 -3.10 -11.94 -1.69
CA LEU A 64 -4.34 -12.74 -1.60
C LEU A 64 -4.37 -13.55 -0.30
N THR A 65 -3.27 -14.21 0.05
CA THR A 65 -3.15 -14.97 1.30
C THR A 65 -3.34 -14.06 2.52
N LEU A 66 -2.68 -12.90 2.54
CA LEU A 66 -2.78 -11.92 3.61
C LEU A 66 -4.22 -11.41 3.77
N ALA A 67 -4.87 -11.01 2.68
CA ALA A 67 -6.25 -10.50 2.70
C ALA A 67 -7.25 -11.55 3.20
N LYS A 68 -7.18 -12.79 2.70
CA LYS A 68 -8.05 -13.90 3.13
C LYS A 68 -7.86 -14.18 4.62
N THR A 69 -6.64 -14.17 5.08
CA THR A 69 -6.29 -14.42 6.48
C THR A 69 -6.80 -13.29 7.38
N ILE A 70 -6.60 -12.03 6.99
CA ILE A 70 -7.13 -10.86 7.72
C ILE A 70 -8.65 -10.92 7.82
N ASN A 71 -9.34 -11.18 6.72
CA ASN A 71 -10.80 -11.27 6.70
C ASN A 71 -11.32 -12.38 7.64
N LYS A 72 -10.67 -13.56 7.63
CA LYS A 72 -10.99 -14.67 8.54
C LYS A 72 -10.80 -14.30 10.00
N LEU A 73 -9.72 -13.58 10.34
CA LEU A 73 -9.47 -13.17 11.73
C LEU A 73 -10.44 -12.09 12.18
N LEU A 74 -10.64 -11.05 11.39
CA LEU A 74 -11.49 -9.94 11.77
C LEU A 74 -12.98 -10.32 11.88
N ALA A 75 -13.40 -11.45 11.29
CA ALA A 75 -14.71 -12.04 11.51
C ALA A 75 -14.91 -12.58 12.95
N ARG A 76 -13.81 -12.85 13.68
CA ARG A 76 -13.85 -13.34 15.05
C ARG A 76 -14.18 -12.20 16.00
N LYS A 77 -14.97 -12.49 17.06
CA LYS A 77 -15.37 -11.49 18.07
C LYS A 77 -14.25 -11.15 19.07
N ASP A 78 -13.30 -12.07 19.25
CA ASP A 78 -12.17 -11.92 20.18
C ASP A 78 -10.98 -11.17 19.59
N ILE A 79 -11.07 -10.71 18.34
CA ILE A 79 -10.05 -9.90 17.67
C ILE A 79 -10.58 -8.47 17.50
N ASP A 80 -9.89 -7.50 18.07
CA ASP A 80 -10.27 -6.08 18.01
C ASP A 80 -9.59 -5.33 16.86
N GLY A 81 -8.41 -5.77 16.43
CA GLY A 81 -7.67 -5.16 15.32
C GLY A 81 -6.48 -6.01 14.89
N ILE A 82 -5.79 -5.60 13.84
CA ILE A 82 -4.62 -6.27 13.29
C ILE A 82 -3.49 -5.28 13.08
N VAL A 83 -2.28 -5.65 13.48
CA VAL A 83 -1.04 -4.96 13.10
C VAL A 83 -0.25 -5.84 12.13
N ILE A 84 0.24 -5.25 11.05
CA ILE A 84 1.05 -5.92 10.03
C ILE A 84 2.42 -5.24 10.01
N THR A 85 3.45 -5.95 10.45
CA THR A 85 4.82 -5.48 10.23
C THR A 85 5.19 -5.74 8.78
N HIS A 86 5.63 -4.72 8.08
CA HIS A 86 5.85 -4.74 6.62
C HIS A 86 7.10 -3.94 6.25
N GLY A 87 7.81 -4.37 5.21
CA GLY A 87 8.88 -3.58 4.63
C GLY A 87 8.38 -2.30 3.97
N THR A 88 9.21 -1.27 4.05
CA THR A 88 8.78 0.07 3.67
C THR A 88 8.64 0.28 2.16
N ASP A 89 9.29 -0.52 1.31
CA ASP A 89 9.37 -0.26 -0.13
C ASP A 89 8.03 -0.39 -0.86
N THR A 90 7.21 -1.37 -0.48
CA THR A 90 5.88 -1.59 -1.08
C THR A 90 4.74 -1.51 -0.06
N MET A 91 4.99 -0.92 1.12
CA MET A 91 4.00 -0.80 2.18
C MET A 91 2.75 -0.04 1.72
N GLU A 92 2.91 1.03 0.95
CA GLU A 92 1.79 1.82 0.43
C GLU A 92 0.89 1.03 -0.51
N GLU A 93 1.48 0.12 -1.29
CA GLU A 93 0.77 -0.77 -2.21
C GLU A 93 -0.03 -1.83 -1.44
N THR A 94 0.62 -2.52 -0.50
CA THR A 94 -0.06 -3.50 0.35
C THR A 94 -1.17 -2.85 1.18
N ALA A 95 -0.93 -1.66 1.74
CA ALA A 95 -1.95 -0.92 2.48
C ALA A 95 -3.16 -0.61 1.60
N TYR A 96 -2.94 -0.12 0.38
CA TYR A 96 -4.02 0.22 -0.53
C TYR A 96 -4.79 -1.03 -1.02
N PHE A 97 -4.09 -2.12 -1.36
CA PHE A 97 -4.73 -3.38 -1.70
C PHE A 97 -5.66 -3.85 -0.58
N LEU A 98 -5.16 -3.94 0.66
CA LEU A 98 -5.95 -4.34 1.81
C LEU A 98 -7.12 -3.40 2.09
N ASN A 99 -6.94 -2.09 1.87
CA ASN A 99 -7.98 -1.09 2.02
C ASN A 99 -9.18 -1.32 1.08
N LEU A 100 -8.94 -1.96 -0.06
CA LEU A 100 -9.98 -2.29 -1.04
C LEU A 100 -10.62 -3.67 -0.81
N VAL A 101 -9.96 -4.61 -0.12
CA VAL A 101 -10.44 -6.01 -0.04
C VAL A 101 -10.73 -6.53 1.37
N VAL A 102 -10.36 -5.82 2.41
CA VAL A 102 -10.74 -6.15 3.79
C VAL A 102 -12.22 -5.87 4.00
N LYS A 103 -12.95 -6.81 4.63
CA LYS A 103 -14.40 -6.74 4.85
C LYS A 103 -14.76 -6.52 6.32
N SER A 104 -14.08 -5.58 6.95
CA SER A 104 -14.29 -5.25 8.36
C SER A 104 -14.11 -3.76 8.63
N ASN A 105 -14.79 -3.25 9.64
CA ASN A 105 -14.56 -1.90 10.18
C ASN A 105 -13.49 -1.88 11.29
N LYS A 106 -13.01 -3.05 11.72
CA LYS A 106 -11.94 -3.15 12.72
C LYS A 106 -10.63 -2.65 12.16
N PRO A 107 -9.78 -2.00 12.97
CA PRO A 107 -8.53 -1.42 12.50
C PRO A 107 -7.56 -2.47 11.91
N VAL A 108 -6.96 -2.14 10.79
CA VAL A 108 -5.82 -2.85 10.20
C VAL A 108 -4.71 -1.83 10.01
N VAL A 109 -3.58 -2.03 10.67
CA VAL A 109 -2.50 -1.05 10.74
C VAL A 109 -1.20 -1.67 10.23
N LEU A 110 -0.64 -1.09 9.16
CA LEU A 110 0.70 -1.45 8.69
C LEU A 110 1.74 -0.60 9.41
N VAL A 111 2.88 -1.21 9.69
CA VAL A 111 4.02 -0.59 10.37
C VAL A 111 5.33 -1.19 9.88
N GLY A 112 6.39 -0.39 9.89
CA GLY A 112 7.74 -0.81 9.53
C GLY A 112 8.79 0.01 10.26
N ALA A 113 10.02 -0.04 9.75
CA ALA A 113 11.14 0.77 10.23
C ALA A 113 12.03 1.18 9.06
N MET A 114 12.58 2.38 9.14
CA MET A 114 13.56 2.89 8.17
C MET A 114 14.99 2.59 8.61
N ARG A 115 15.20 2.33 9.90
CA ARG A 115 16.52 2.02 10.49
C ARG A 115 16.55 0.58 10.95
N PRO A 116 17.70 -0.12 10.84
CA PRO A 116 17.85 -1.45 11.36
C PRO A 116 17.67 -1.48 12.89
N SER A 117 17.23 -2.60 13.44
CA SER A 117 17.03 -2.76 14.88
C SER A 117 18.31 -2.59 15.71
N THR A 118 19.46 -2.70 15.08
CA THR A 118 20.80 -2.51 15.67
C THR A 118 21.29 -1.07 15.66
N ALA A 119 20.58 -0.15 14.98
CA ALA A 119 20.96 1.26 14.94
C ALA A 119 20.78 1.96 16.29
N LEU A 120 21.63 2.96 16.57
CA LEU A 120 21.57 3.76 17.82
C LEU A 120 20.20 4.41 18.05
N SER A 121 19.52 4.82 17.00
CA SER A 121 18.18 5.41 17.07
C SER A 121 17.20 4.63 16.20
N ALA A 122 17.11 3.31 16.41
CA ALA A 122 16.17 2.45 15.73
C ALA A 122 14.73 2.94 15.95
N ASP A 123 13.99 3.15 14.85
CA ASP A 123 12.60 3.65 14.90
C ASP A 123 11.56 2.53 15.05
N GLY A 124 11.94 1.28 14.75
CA GLY A 124 11.05 0.13 14.76
C GLY A 124 10.28 -0.12 16.06
N PRO A 125 10.93 -0.13 17.23
CA PRO A 125 10.26 -0.41 18.51
C PRO A 125 9.11 0.57 18.80
N LEU A 126 9.35 1.87 18.70
CA LEU A 126 8.32 2.87 18.93
C LEU A 126 7.23 2.85 17.85
N ASN A 127 7.58 2.62 16.60
CA ASN A 127 6.60 2.47 15.51
C ASN A 127 5.68 1.28 15.80
N LEU A 128 6.22 0.12 16.21
CA LEU A 128 5.44 -1.06 16.55
C LEU A 128 4.50 -0.81 17.73
N TYR A 129 5.00 -0.20 18.81
CA TYR A 129 4.18 0.19 19.95
C TYR A 129 3.01 1.09 19.54
N ASN A 130 3.29 2.15 18.77
CA ASN A 130 2.28 3.08 18.29
C ASN A 130 1.25 2.40 17.36
N ALA A 131 1.68 1.46 16.51
CA ALA A 131 0.76 0.71 15.65
C ALA A 131 -0.21 -0.15 16.47
N VAL A 132 0.24 -0.75 17.58
CA VAL A 132 -0.64 -1.50 18.50
C VAL A 132 -1.60 -0.56 19.22
N VAL A 133 -1.16 0.62 19.65
CA VAL A 133 -2.03 1.67 20.21
C VAL A 133 -3.13 2.04 19.21
N VAL A 134 -2.77 2.29 17.94
CA VAL A 134 -3.72 2.62 16.88
C VAL A 134 -4.70 1.47 16.63
N ALA A 135 -4.21 0.22 16.55
CA ALA A 135 -5.06 -0.94 16.29
C ALA A 135 -6.02 -1.28 17.45
N GLY A 136 -5.66 -0.92 18.69
CA GLY A 136 -6.50 -1.11 19.88
C GLY A 136 -7.47 0.04 20.16
N ALA A 137 -7.34 1.17 19.47
CA ALA A 137 -8.12 2.36 19.73
C ALA A 137 -9.52 2.29 19.09
N LYS A 138 -10.58 2.62 19.85
CA LYS A 138 -11.96 2.69 19.33
C LYS A 138 -12.10 3.76 18.24
N GLU A 139 -11.37 4.84 18.36
CA GLU A 139 -11.32 5.96 17.41
C GLU A 139 -10.78 5.56 16.04
N SER A 140 -10.06 4.43 15.96
CA SER A 140 -9.56 3.86 14.69
C SER A 140 -10.59 3.01 13.95
N MET A 141 -11.72 2.69 14.59
CA MET A 141 -12.79 1.92 13.94
C MET A 141 -13.37 2.66 12.73
N GLY A 142 -13.54 1.93 11.62
CA GLY A 142 -14.14 2.49 10.39
C GLY A 142 -13.26 3.49 9.65
N LYS A 143 -11.96 3.54 9.94
CA LYS A 143 -11.02 4.43 9.25
C LYS A 143 -10.22 3.75 8.12
N GLY A 144 -10.66 2.56 7.70
CA GLY A 144 -9.97 1.80 6.67
C GLY A 144 -8.67 1.18 7.15
N VAL A 145 -7.80 0.86 6.19
CA VAL A 145 -6.44 0.40 6.48
C VAL A 145 -5.53 1.61 6.69
N LEU A 146 -4.72 1.54 7.73
CA LEU A 146 -3.87 2.63 8.20
C LEU A 146 -2.40 2.25 8.09
N VAL A 147 -1.55 3.25 7.94
CA VAL A 147 -0.09 3.14 8.11
C VAL A 147 0.30 4.00 9.30
N SER A 148 0.99 3.39 10.28
CA SER A 148 1.47 4.10 11.48
C SER A 148 3.00 4.08 11.49
N MET A 149 3.60 5.22 11.22
CA MET A 149 5.05 5.41 11.15
C MET A 149 5.44 6.76 11.73
N ASN A 150 6.54 6.81 12.46
CA ASN A 150 7.09 8.06 13.02
C ASN A 150 6.05 8.90 13.80
N GLY A 151 5.17 8.24 14.56
CA GLY A 151 4.11 8.89 15.33
C GLY A 151 2.93 9.43 14.53
N ILE A 152 2.91 9.27 13.20
CA ILE A 152 1.86 9.77 12.31
C ILE A 152 0.95 8.62 11.87
N ILE A 153 -0.35 8.88 11.73
CA ILE A 153 -1.35 7.95 11.23
C ILE A 153 -1.79 8.40 9.84
N LEU A 154 -1.54 7.56 8.84
CA LEU A 154 -1.82 7.84 7.43
C LEU A 154 -2.86 6.85 6.90
N GLY A 155 -3.78 7.33 6.06
CA GLY A 155 -4.75 6.48 5.37
C GLY A 155 -4.13 5.79 4.15
N ALA A 156 -4.46 4.52 3.94
CA ALA A 156 -3.92 3.71 2.85
C ALA A 156 -4.13 4.30 1.45
N HIS A 157 -5.22 5.03 1.23
CA HIS A 157 -5.50 5.69 -0.05
C HIS A 157 -4.43 6.74 -0.40
N SER A 158 -3.98 7.53 0.59
CA SER A 158 -3.16 8.73 0.35
C SER A 158 -1.70 8.59 0.74
N VAL A 159 -1.33 7.56 1.51
CA VAL A 159 0.05 7.37 1.98
C VAL A 159 1.01 7.09 0.83
N LEU A 160 2.16 7.76 0.81
CA LEU A 160 3.26 7.57 -0.15
C LEU A 160 4.59 7.48 0.59
N LYS A 161 5.51 6.65 0.08
CA LYS A 161 6.92 6.67 0.50
C LYS A 161 7.63 7.79 -0.25
N MET A 162 7.85 8.92 0.41
CA MET A 162 8.36 10.15 -0.21
C MET A 162 9.88 10.33 -0.10
N ASN A 163 10.55 9.52 0.72
CA ASN A 163 11.99 9.59 0.93
C ASN A 163 12.60 8.19 1.02
N THR A 164 13.81 8.03 0.55
CA THR A 164 14.49 6.74 0.49
C THR A 164 15.17 6.34 1.80
N ILE A 165 15.49 7.28 2.69
CA ILE A 165 16.33 7.06 3.89
C ILE A 165 15.77 7.68 5.17
N ASP A 166 14.95 8.74 5.09
CA ASP A 166 14.45 9.45 6.27
C ASP A 166 13.42 8.61 7.04
N VAL A 167 13.41 8.70 8.37
CA VAL A 167 12.38 8.08 9.21
C VAL A 167 11.00 8.70 8.96
N GLN A 168 10.92 9.97 8.57
CA GLN A 168 9.70 10.65 8.15
C GLN A 168 9.36 10.38 6.67
N THR A 169 9.62 9.17 6.21
CA THR A 169 9.50 8.83 4.78
C THR A 169 8.05 8.77 4.29
N PHE A 170 7.12 8.31 5.14
CA PHE A 170 5.71 8.19 4.74
C PHE A 170 4.96 9.49 4.98
N GLN A 171 4.31 9.96 3.93
CA GLN A 171 3.53 11.19 3.94
C GLN A 171 2.25 11.01 3.12
N ALA A 172 1.30 11.91 3.26
CA ALA A 172 0.11 12.03 2.42
C ALA A 172 0.06 13.47 1.85
N PRO A 173 0.88 13.77 0.83
CA PRO A 173 1.15 15.15 0.44
C PRO A 173 -0.08 15.88 -0.09
N ASN A 174 -1.06 15.18 -0.66
CA ASN A 174 -2.28 15.79 -1.20
C ASN A 174 -3.40 15.97 -0.15
N SER A 175 -3.40 15.19 0.95
CA SER A 175 -4.52 15.18 1.90
C SER A 175 -4.13 15.41 3.36
N GLY A 176 -2.84 15.28 3.68
CA GLY A 176 -2.35 15.30 5.05
C GLY A 176 -2.55 13.98 5.81
N ALA A 177 -2.02 13.93 7.02
CA ALA A 177 -2.17 12.80 7.92
C ALA A 177 -3.61 12.75 8.49
N LEU A 178 -4.14 11.55 8.74
CA LEU A 178 -5.42 11.39 9.42
C LEU A 178 -5.33 11.77 10.90
N GLY A 179 -4.17 11.56 11.52
CA GLY A 179 -3.93 11.84 12.91
C GLY A 179 -2.51 11.50 13.34
N TYR A 180 -2.32 11.39 14.62
CA TYR A 180 -1.02 11.08 15.23
C TYR A 180 -1.19 10.31 16.54
N VAL A 181 -0.10 9.69 16.99
CA VAL A 181 0.00 9.03 18.30
C VAL A 181 0.92 9.86 19.19
N TYR A 182 0.47 10.18 20.40
CA TYR A 182 1.26 10.86 21.41
C TYR A 182 0.98 10.29 22.78
N ASN A 183 2.03 9.97 23.53
CA ASN A 183 1.94 9.40 24.88
C ASN A 183 0.96 8.21 24.98
N GLY A 184 1.00 7.29 24.01
CA GLY A 184 0.15 6.10 23.99
C GLY A 184 -1.34 6.37 23.72
N LYS A 185 -1.68 7.54 23.17
CA LYS A 185 -3.04 7.92 22.78
C LYS A 185 -3.10 8.31 21.32
N VAL A 186 -4.21 8.02 20.67
CA VAL A 186 -4.48 8.41 19.28
C VAL A 186 -5.26 9.72 19.23
N PHE A 187 -4.93 10.54 18.24
CA PHE A 187 -5.60 11.80 17.96
C PHE A 187 -5.88 11.87 16.46
N TYR A 188 -7.15 11.90 16.09
CA TYR A 188 -7.58 12.00 14.70
C TYR A 188 -8.09 13.40 14.39
N ASN A 189 -7.58 13.99 13.31
CA ASN A 189 -8.01 15.30 12.80
C ASN A 189 -8.99 15.17 11.65
N GLN A 190 -8.99 14.01 10.95
CA GLN A 190 -9.83 13.76 9.78
C GLN A 190 -10.16 12.27 9.63
N SER A 191 -11.03 11.96 8.68
CA SER A 191 -11.43 10.60 8.33
C SER A 191 -11.33 10.41 6.82
N PRO A 192 -11.08 9.18 6.33
CA PRO A 192 -11.13 8.87 4.90
C PRO A 192 -12.51 9.17 4.30
N LEU A 193 -12.55 9.80 3.13
CA LEU A 193 -13.78 10.11 2.40
C LEU A 193 -14.12 9.06 1.32
N LYS A 194 -13.11 8.39 0.78
CA LYS A 194 -13.31 7.38 -0.27
C LYS A 194 -13.80 6.07 0.34
N LYS A 195 -14.63 5.35 -0.38
CA LYS A 195 -15.11 4.02 0.03
C LYS A 195 -13.94 3.05 0.23
N HIS A 196 -13.97 2.32 1.32
CA HIS A 196 -12.90 1.39 1.70
C HIS A 196 -13.45 0.22 2.50
N THR A 197 -12.66 -0.78 2.72
CA THR A 197 -12.91 -1.97 3.57
C THR A 197 -14.33 -2.53 3.41
N SER A 198 -15.17 -2.49 4.43
CA SER A 198 -16.55 -3.01 4.37
C SER A 198 -17.44 -2.33 3.33
N GLN A 199 -17.12 -1.10 2.91
CA GLN A 199 -17.84 -0.36 1.88
C GLN A 199 -17.33 -0.63 0.45
N SER A 200 -16.18 -1.28 0.32
CA SER A 200 -15.58 -1.61 -0.96
C SER A 200 -16.34 -2.73 -1.67
N VAL A 201 -16.45 -2.62 -2.99
CA VAL A 201 -17.13 -3.60 -3.84
C VAL A 201 -16.26 -4.82 -4.16
N PHE A 202 -14.95 -4.77 -3.91
CA PHE A 202 -14.02 -5.83 -4.27
C PHE A 202 -14.03 -6.94 -3.22
N ASP A 203 -14.02 -8.19 -3.69
CA ASP A 203 -13.94 -9.39 -2.87
C ASP A 203 -12.94 -10.36 -3.50
N VAL A 204 -11.96 -10.81 -2.70
CA VAL A 204 -10.90 -11.72 -3.14
C VAL A 204 -11.03 -13.12 -2.53
N THR A 205 -12.12 -13.42 -1.85
CA THR A 205 -12.31 -14.69 -1.12
C THR A 205 -12.08 -15.90 -2.03
N ASN A 206 -12.62 -15.87 -3.24
CA ASN A 206 -12.54 -16.96 -4.22
C ASN A 206 -11.48 -16.75 -5.31
N LEU A 207 -10.65 -15.69 -5.22
CA LEU A 207 -9.61 -15.44 -6.21
C LEU A 207 -8.33 -16.19 -5.84
N ASN A 208 -7.72 -16.83 -6.84
CA ASN A 208 -6.41 -17.48 -6.71
C ASN A 208 -5.31 -16.71 -7.46
N THR A 209 -5.69 -15.86 -8.40
CA THR A 209 -4.77 -15.02 -9.19
C THR A 209 -5.39 -13.66 -9.41
N LEU A 210 -4.56 -12.67 -9.74
CA LEU A 210 -4.99 -11.34 -10.17
C LEU A 210 -4.64 -11.12 -11.64
N PRO A 211 -5.44 -10.31 -12.37
CA PRO A 211 -5.14 -9.94 -13.75
C PRO A 211 -3.80 -9.22 -13.89
N LYS A 212 -3.06 -9.54 -14.94
CA LYS A 212 -1.75 -8.93 -15.20
C LYS A 212 -1.90 -7.48 -15.65
N VAL A 213 -1.48 -6.54 -14.80
CA VAL A 213 -1.46 -5.10 -15.08
C VAL A 213 -0.03 -4.59 -14.82
N GLY A 214 0.47 -3.74 -15.72
CA GLY A 214 1.81 -3.19 -15.59
C GLY A 214 1.83 -1.67 -15.64
N ILE A 215 2.97 -1.09 -15.30
CA ILE A 215 3.21 0.35 -15.30
C ILE A 215 4.25 0.67 -16.37
N VAL A 216 3.96 1.65 -17.20
CA VAL A 216 4.90 2.26 -18.15
C VAL A 216 5.26 3.65 -17.65
N TYR A 217 6.53 3.85 -17.31
CA TYR A 217 7.02 5.10 -16.77
C TYR A 217 7.60 5.98 -17.89
N SER A 218 6.96 7.13 -18.13
CA SER A 218 7.31 8.04 -19.22
C SER A 218 8.53 8.90 -18.95
N TYR A 219 9.28 9.19 -20.02
CA TYR A 219 10.45 10.07 -20.03
C TYR A 219 10.55 10.80 -21.38
N SER A 220 11.43 11.80 -21.46
CA SER A 220 11.68 12.53 -22.72
C SER A 220 12.20 11.62 -23.82
N ASN A 221 11.72 11.80 -25.04
CA ASN A 221 12.09 10.97 -26.21
C ASN A 221 11.79 9.46 -26.04
N MET A 222 10.71 9.14 -25.32
CA MET A 222 10.28 7.77 -25.13
C MET A 222 9.69 7.20 -26.42
N GLU A 223 10.03 5.94 -26.72
CA GLU A 223 9.44 5.15 -27.78
C GLU A 223 8.29 4.26 -27.27
N GLY A 224 7.41 3.80 -28.17
CA GLY A 224 6.25 2.98 -27.81
C GLY A 224 6.53 1.49 -27.60
N ASP A 225 7.78 1.04 -27.76
CA ASP A 225 8.16 -0.37 -27.73
C ASP A 225 7.75 -1.11 -26.45
N VAL A 226 7.87 -0.46 -25.30
CA VAL A 226 7.49 -1.06 -24.01
C VAL A 226 5.97 -1.35 -23.98
N VAL A 227 5.15 -0.42 -24.47
CA VAL A 227 3.69 -0.62 -24.56
C VAL A 227 3.36 -1.80 -25.47
N LYS A 228 4.00 -1.86 -26.63
CA LYS A 228 3.84 -2.95 -27.62
C LYS A 228 4.26 -4.31 -27.04
N MET A 229 5.39 -4.35 -26.33
CA MET A 229 5.86 -5.57 -25.65
C MET A 229 4.84 -6.04 -24.59
N MET A 230 4.31 -5.12 -23.78
CA MET A 230 3.31 -5.46 -22.78
C MET A 230 2.01 -5.96 -23.42
N ALA A 231 1.53 -5.30 -24.47
CA ALA A 231 0.35 -5.72 -25.20
C ALA A 231 0.48 -7.17 -25.72
N ASN A 232 1.65 -7.54 -26.22
CA ASN A 232 1.94 -8.88 -26.74
C ASN A 232 2.22 -9.92 -25.64
N SER A 233 2.40 -9.49 -24.37
CA SER A 233 2.78 -10.36 -23.23
C SER A 233 1.60 -10.69 -22.32
N GLY A 234 0.37 -10.53 -22.77
CA GLY A 234 -0.85 -10.94 -22.06
C GLY A 234 -1.28 -9.99 -20.93
N TYR A 235 -0.78 -8.76 -20.89
CA TYR A 235 -1.28 -7.76 -19.96
C TYR A 235 -2.74 -7.41 -20.29
N LYS A 236 -3.55 -7.24 -19.26
CA LYS A 236 -4.97 -6.86 -19.34
C LYS A 236 -5.18 -5.36 -19.10
N GLY A 237 -4.19 -4.72 -18.52
CA GLY A 237 -4.19 -3.29 -18.25
C GLY A 237 -2.78 -2.70 -18.24
N ILE A 238 -2.69 -1.44 -18.63
CA ILE A 238 -1.46 -0.65 -18.62
C ILE A 238 -1.74 0.67 -17.91
N ILE A 239 -0.95 0.95 -16.89
CA ILE A 239 -0.90 2.26 -16.25
C ILE A 239 0.20 3.07 -16.93
N HIS A 240 -0.14 4.13 -17.59
CA HIS A 240 0.82 5.05 -18.18
C HIS A 240 1.14 6.16 -17.17
N ALA A 241 2.29 6.06 -16.50
CA ALA A 241 2.81 7.11 -15.62
C ALA A 241 3.38 8.25 -16.48
N GLY A 242 2.50 9.12 -16.94
CA GLY A 242 2.76 10.15 -17.93
C GLY A 242 3.55 11.35 -17.43
N LEU A 243 3.77 12.28 -18.30
CA LEU A 243 4.47 13.55 -18.04
C LEU A 243 3.45 14.60 -17.54
N GLY A 244 3.88 15.48 -16.61
CA GLY A 244 2.97 16.51 -16.10
C GLY A 244 1.63 15.94 -15.65
N ASN A 245 0.53 16.43 -16.20
CA ASN A 245 -0.85 15.96 -15.92
C ASN A 245 -1.22 14.66 -16.68
N GLY A 246 -0.30 13.69 -16.70
CA GLY A 246 -0.51 12.41 -17.38
C GLY A 246 -0.37 12.48 -18.90
N ASN A 247 0.37 13.46 -19.44
CA ASN A 247 0.58 13.63 -20.86
C ASN A 247 1.39 12.50 -21.46
N ILE A 248 1.14 12.23 -22.74
CA ILE A 248 1.68 11.10 -23.47
C ILE A 248 2.61 11.59 -24.58
N HIS A 249 3.82 11.05 -24.64
CA HIS A 249 4.74 11.35 -25.73
C HIS A 249 4.16 10.88 -27.09
N LYS A 250 4.34 11.68 -28.14
CA LYS A 250 3.78 11.41 -29.48
C LYS A 250 4.10 10.01 -30.06
N ASN A 251 5.27 9.45 -29.74
CA ASN A 251 5.69 8.12 -30.20
C ASN A 251 5.05 6.98 -29.38
N VAL A 252 4.58 7.26 -28.16
CA VAL A 252 3.92 6.28 -27.28
C VAL A 252 2.42 6.22 -27.53
N PHE A 253 1.84 7.34 -27.91
CA PHE A 253 0.40 7.52 -28.05
C PHE A 253 -0.27 6.51 -29.02
N PRO A 254 0.25 6.25 -30.23
CA PRO A 254 -0.33 5.27 -31.15
C PRO A 254 -0.35 3.85 -30.58
N GLU A 255 0.69 3.47 -29.82
CA GLU A 255 0.77 2.12 -29.23
C GLU A 255 -0.22 1.94 -28.07
N LEU A 256 -0.51 3.00 -27.28
CA LEU A 256 -1.56 2.96 -26.27
C LEU A 256 -2.95 2.84 -26.89
N ILE A 257 -3.21 3.56 -28.01
CA ILE A 257 -4.48 3.43 -28.76
C ILE A 257 -4.61 2.02 -29.31
N ASN A 258 -3.56 1.49 -29.93
CA ASN A 258 -3.55 0.13 -30.45
C ASN A 258 -3.80 -0.91 -29.34
N ALA A 259 -3.14 -0.79 -28.19
CA ALA A 259 -3.36 -1.65 -27.04
C ALA A 259 -4.83 -1.57 -26.56
N ARG A 260 -5.40 -0.37 -26.47
CA ARG A 260 -6.81 -0.17 -26.08
C ARG A 260 -7.78 -0.80 -27.07
N ASN A 261 -7.56 -0.65 -28.37
CA ASN A 261 -8.36 -1.26 -29.42
C ASN A 261 -8.31 -2.80 -29.40
N ASN A 262 -7.24 -3.37 -28.85
CA ASN A 262 -7.08 -4.81 -28.62
C ASN A 262 -7.59 -5.27 -27.24
N GLY A 263 -8.39 -4.44 -26.55
CA GLY A 263 -9.07 -4.81 -25.31
C GLY A 263 -8.24 -4.63 -24.03
N ILE A 264 -7.05 -3.99 -24.10
CA ILE A 264 -6.24 -3.69 -22.93
C ILE A 264 -6.72 -2.35 -22.34
N LEU A 265 -7.04 -2.32 -21.06
CA LEU A 265 -7.46 -1.08 -20.40
C LEU A 265 -6.24 -0.16 -20.16
N ILE A 266 -6.39 1.10 -20.52
CA ILE A 266 -5.36 2.12 -20.36
C ILE A 266 -5.79 3.10 -19.27
N VAL A 267 -4.97 3.21 -18.22
CA VAL A 267 -5.14 4.24 -17.18
C VAL A 267 -4.01 5.26 -17.32
N ARG A 268 -4.39 6.50 -17.56
CA ARG A 268 -3.45 7.63 -17.49
C ARG A 268 -3.25 8.03 -16.03
N SER A 269 -2.03 7.94 -15.59
CA SER A 269 -1.54 8.44 -14.32
C SER A 269 -0.37 9.39 -14.57
N THR A 270 0.33 9.80 -13.55
CA THR A 270 1.48 10.70 -13.68
C THR A 270 2.67 10.21 -12.88
N ARG A 271 3.88 10.52 -13.36
CA ARG A 271 5.12 10.36 -12.59
C ARG A 271 5.36 11.49 -11.57
N VAL A 272 4.55 12.54 -11.63
CA VAL A 272 4.61 13.64 -10.67
C VAL A 272 4.03 13.16 -9.33
N PRO A 273 4.73 13.36 -8.21
CA PRO A 273 4.33 12.76 -6.92
C PRO A 273 3.09 13.38 -6.29
N THR A 274 2.69 14.57 -6.72
CA THR A 274 1.56 15.32 -6.15
C THR A 274 0.66 15.92 -7.23
N GLY A 275 -0.60 16.16 -6.89
CA GLY A 275 -1.63 16.65 -7.79
C GLY A 275 -2.35 15.51 -8.55
N PRO A 276 -3.56 15.75 -9.01
CA PRO A 276 -4.36 14.76 -9.75
C PRO A 276 -3.98 14.71 -11.22
N THR A 277 -4.16 13.53 -11.83
CA THR A 277 -4.31 13.41 -13.29
C THR A 277 -5.77 13.66 -13.63
N THR A 278 -6.05 14.76 -14.31
CA THR A 278 -7.42 15.20 -14.61
C THR A 278 -7.95 14.55 -15.89
N LEU A 279 -9.27 14.33 -15.91
CA LEU A 279 -9.98 13.79 -17.06
C LEU A 279 -10.08 14.87 -18.14
N ASP A 280 -9.95 14.45 -19.42
CA ASP A 280 -10.15 15.29 -20.60
C ASP A 280 -9.39 16.64 -20.56
N ALA A 281 -8.13 16.63 -20.07
CA ALA A 281 -7.29 17.83 -20.07
C ALA A 281 -6.60 18.03 -21.43
N GLU A 282 -5.32 17.57 -21.55
CA GLU A 282 -4.58 17.63 -22.81
C GLU A 282 -4.77 16.37 -23.68
N VAL A 283 -5.31 15.29 -23.09
CA VAL A 283 -5.67 14.05 -23.76
C VAL A 283 -7.18 13.89 -23.67
N ASP A 284 -7.83 13.66 -24.79
CA ASP A 284 -9.28 13.35 -24.86
C ASP A 284 -9.50 11.90 -24.43
N ASP A 285 -9.73 11.70 -23.14
CA ASP A 285 -9.92 10.37 -22.54
C ASP A 285 -11.20 9.72 -23.07
N ASN A 286 -12.25 10.49 -23.34
CA ASN A 286 -13.52 9.99 -23.86
C ASN A 286 -13.35 9.43 -25.27
N GLN A 287 -12.64 10.13 -26.14
CA GLN A 287 -12.36 9.70 -27.51
C GLN A 287 -11.56 8.39 -27.54
N TYR A 288 -10.50 8.31 -26.74
CA TYR A 288 -9.58 7.16 -26.74
C TYR A 288 -9.98 6.06 -25.75
N LYS A 289 -11.05 6.27 -24.98
CA LYS A 289 -11.52 5.37 -23.92
C LYS A 289 -10.42 5.05 -22.90
N PHE A 290 -9.66 6.07 -22.55
CA PHE A 290 -8.68 6.01 -21.46
C PHE A 290 -9.34 6.38 -20.14
N ILE A 291 -8.70 6.04 -19.05
CA ILE A 291 -9.19 6.30 -17.70
C ILE A 291 -8.18 7.21 -16.99
N ALA A 292 -8.62 8.33 -16.46
CA ALA A 292 -7.76 9.20 -15.67
C ALA A 292 -7.69 8.68 -14.21
N SER A 293 -6.46 8.57 -13.66
CA SER A 293 -6.23 8.03 -12.32
C SER A 293 -6.65 8.95 -11.17
N GLN A 294 -6.96 10.20 -11.48
CA GLN A 294 -7.22 11.24 -10.49
C GLN A 294 -6.04 11.36 -9.50
N GLU A 295 -6.29 11.26 -8.20
CA GLU A 295 -5.26 11.42 -7.15
C GLU A 295 -4.39 10.17 -6.91
N LEU A 296 -4.68 9.04 -7.58
CA LEU A 296 -3.90 7.82 -7.39
C LEU A 296 -2.58 7.87 -8.15
N ASN A 297 -1.49 7.55 -7.46
CA ASN A 297 -0.20 7.31 -8.10
C ASN A 297 -0.24 6.05 -8.98
N PRO A 298 0.75 5.83 -9.86
CA PRO A 298 0.76 4.69 -10.77
C PRO A 298 0.63 3.33 -10.07
N GLN A 299 1.27 3.14 -8.92
CA GLN A 299 1.27 1.90 -8.16
C GLN A 299 -0.14 1.55 -7.63
N LYS A 300 -0.83 2.52 -7.05
CA LYS A 300 -2.20 2.33 -6.54
C LYS A 300 -3.22 2.23 -7.67
N SER A 301 -3.02 2.97 -8.77
CA SER A 301 -3.82 2.84 -9.98
C SER A 301 -3.74 1.41 -10.54
N ARG A 302 -2.52 0.81 -10.53
CA ARG A 302 -2.31 -0.59 -10.91
C ARG A 302 -3.15 -1.54 -10.05
N ILE A 303 -3.12 -1.38 -8.75
CA ILE A 303 -3.87 -2.22 -7.81
C ILE A 303 -5.39 -2.09 -8.05
N LEU A 304 -5.87 -0.86 -8.19
CA LEU A 304 -7.29 -0.63 -8.45
C LEU A 304 -7.73 -1.27 -9.77
N LEU A 305 -6.94 -1.12 -10.83
CA LEU A 305 -7.24 -1.74 -12.13
C LEU A 305 -7.19 -3.27 -12.07
N MET A 306 -6.21 -3.85 -11.38
CA MET A 306 -6.16 -5.31 -11.17
C MET A 306 -7.44 -5.83 -10.52
N LEU A 307 -7.94 -5.17 -9.49
CA LEU A 307 -9.16 -5.55 -8.79
C LEU A 307 -10.42 -5.27 -9.64
N ALA A 308 -10.47 -4.17 -10.37
CA ALA A 308 -11.58 -3.85 -11.27
C ALA A 308 -11.73 -4.93 -12.37
N LEU A 309 -10.63 -5.35 -12.97
CA LEU A 309 -10.59 -6.42 -13.98
C LEU A 309 -11.04 -7.81 -13.47
N THR A 310 -11.14 -8.01 -12.15
CA THR A 310 -11.77 -9.23 -11.59
C THR A 310 -13.29 -9.20 -11.65
N LYS A 311 -13.89 -8.03 -11.95
CA LYS A 311 -15.34 -7.83 -11.99
C LYS A 311 -15.88 -7.52 -13.37
N THR A 312 -15.11 -6.84 -14.19
CA THR A 312 -15.53 -6.42 -15.54
C THR A 312 -14.31 -6.35 -16.45
N ASN A 313 -14.57 -6.52 -17.74
CA ASN A 313 -13.58 -6.31 -18.80
C ASN A 313 -13.81 -4.99 -19.56
N ASP A 314 -14.72 -4.16 -19.04
CA ASP A 314 -15.15 -2.88 -19.61
C ASP A 314 -14.82 -1.72 -18.68
#